data_98bf873576c67930abffe772fc526c62
#
_entry.id   98bf873576c67930abffe772fc526c62
#
_cell.length_a   1.000
_cell.length_b   1.000
_cell.length_c   1.000
_cell.angle_alpha   90.00
_cell.angle_beta   90.00
_cell.angle_gamma   90.00
#
_symmetry.space_group_name_H-M   'P 1'
#
loop_
_entity.id
_entity.type
_entity.pdbx_description
1 polymer ?
#
loop_
_entity_poly.entity_id
_entity_poly.type
_entity_poly.pdbx_seq_one_letter_code
_entity_poly.pdbx_strand_id
1 'polypeptide(L)'
;VKPGDLLLIQGENGSGKTSLLKVIAGLIEPDNGSLFWSSKNIISQRQSFHKNIACLSHNPGFKGDLTILENIKFESSLRKMSMEKLEDSLKRFQLTEFSKIPFRFLSVGQQKRAAIVRMCLIDVKLWLMDEPLSNLDTTGQSLVIDLINNHTKNSGLCVLASHHDISHDLISNRINL
;
A
#
# COMPACT_ATOMS: atom_id res chain seq x y z
N VAL A 1 13.79 9.93 -6.16
CA VAL A 1 13.72 8.86 -5.13
C VAL A 1 14.49 7.63 -5.62
N LYS A 2 15.06 6.88 -4.72
CA LYS A 2 15.90 5.70 -4.96
C LYS A 2 15.46 4.53 -4.06
N PRO A 3 15.90 3.29 -4.34
CA PRO A 3 15.64 2.17 -3.44
C PRO A 3 16.07 2.47 -2.00
N GLY A 4 15.21 2.14 -1.04
CA GLY A 4 15.38 2.45 0.37
C GLY A 4 14.71 3.75 0.83
N ASP A 5 14.25 4.60 -0.09
CA ASP A 5 13.63 5.86 0.28
C ASP A 5 12.17 5.68 0.74
N LEU A 6 11.76 6.54 1.68
CA LEU A 6 10.36 6.87 1.96
C LEU A 6 10.08 8.30 1.48
N LEU A 7 9.21 8.43 0.48
CA LEU A 7 8.67 9.72 0.04
C LEU A 7 7.33 9.97 0.74
N LEU A 8 7.26 11.02 1.54
CA LEU A 8 6.01 11.49 2.15
C LEU A 8 5.36 12.59 1.29
N ILE A 9 4.11 12.39 0.91
CA ILE A 9 3.24 13.41 0.31
C ILE A 9 2.32 13.91 1.42
N GLN A 10 2.49 15.16 1.83
CA GLN A 10 1.74 15.79 2.91
C GLN A 10 0.90 16.95 2.39
N GLY A 11 -0.25 17.20 3.01
CA GLY A 11 -1.15 18.29 2.66
C GLY A 11 -2.52 18.08 3.30
N GLU A 12 -3.36 19.12 3.26
CA GLU A 12 -4.72 19.07 3.78
C GLU A 12 -5.61 18.09 2.99
N ASN A 13 -6.78 17.78 3.56
CA ASN A 13 -7.77 16.98 2.83
C ASN A 13 -8.23 17.75 1.58
N GLY A 14 -8.24 17.07 0.43
CA GLY A 14 -8.57 17.70 -0.84
C GLY A 14 -7.38 18.34 -1.59
N SER A 15 -6.17 18.41 -1.02
CA SER A 15 -4.99 19.02 -1.68
C SER A 15 -4.46 18.26 -2.90
N GLY A 16 -5.01 17.07 -3.22
CA GLY A 16 -4.59 16.31 -4.40
C GLY A 16 -3.67 15.13 -4.12
N LYS A 17 -3.38 14.77 -2.85
CA LYS A 17 -2.50 13.64 -2.46
C LYS A 17 -2.87 12.33 -3.18
N THR A 18 -4.14 11.94 -3.10
CA THR A 18 -4.65 10.73 -3.77
C THR A 18 -4.51 10.82 -5.29
N SER A 19 -4.72 12.00 -5.88
CA SER A 19 -4.55 12.23 -7.32
C SER A 19 -3.08 12.05 -7.73
N LEU A 20 -2.16 12.63 -6.96
CA LEU A 20 -0.72 12.44 -7.20
C LEU A 20 -0.31 10.97 -7.06
N LEU A 21 -0.81 10.25 -6.06
CA LEU A 21 -0.57 8.80 -5.96
C LEU A 21 -1.09 8.02 -7.18
N LYS A 22 -2.27 8.39 -7.72
CA LYS A 22 -2.81 7.76 -8.94
C LYS A 22 -1.96 8.07 -10.16
N VAL A 23 -1.40 9.27 -10.26
CA VAL A 23 -0.45 9.64 -11.33
C VAL A 23 0.83 8.81 -11.18
N ILE A 24 1.40 8.70 -9.97
CA ILE A 24 2.59 7.87 -9.70
C ILE A 24 2.30 6.40 -9.99
N ALA A 25 1.09 5.91 -9.71
CA ALA A 25 0.68 4.55 -10.03
C ALA A 25 0.49 4.31 -11.55
N GLY A 26 0.56 5.36 -12.39
CA GLY A 26 0.27 5.26 -13.83
C GLY A 26 -1.20 5.02 -14.15
N LEU A 27 -2.10 5.29 -13.20
CA LEU A 27 -3.56 5.16 -13.39
C LEU A 27 -4.18 6.39 -14.07
N ILE A 28 -3.55 7.55 -13.86
CA ILE A 28 -3.92 8.84 -14.47
C ILE A 28 -2.67 9.39 -15.14
N GLU A 29 -2.82 9.99 -16.31
CA GLU A 29 -1.74 10.70 -16.99
C GLU A 29 -1.57 12.10 -16.38
N PRO A 30 -0.34 12.58 -16.17
CA PRO A 30 -0.11 13.93 -15.68
C PRO A 30 -0.44 14.95 -16.80
N ASP A 31 -1.02 16.10 -16.44
CA ASP A 31 -1.25 17.18 -17.40
C ASP A 31 0.07 17.71 -17.97
N ASN A 32 1.11 17.71 -17.19
CA ASN A 32 2.47 18.14 -17.58
C ASN A 32 3.51 17.27 -16.90
N GLY A 33 4.67 17.11 -17.58
CA GLY A 33 5.78 16.34 -17.05
C GLY A 33 5.72 14.86 -17.40
N SER A 34 6.62 14.09 -16.85
CA SER A 34 6.73 12.64 -17.09
C SER A 34 7.29 11.92 -15.89
N LEU A 35 6.88 10.68 -15.71
CA LEU A 35 7.33 9.80 -14.63
C LEU A 35 8.13 8.63 -15.22
N PHE A 36 9.24 8.30 -14.57
CA PHE A 36 10.13 7.25 -15.01
C PHE A 36 10.34 6.22 -13.90
N TRP A 37 10.30 4.95 -14.27
CA TRP A 37 10.70 3.80 -13.44
C TRP A 37 11.86 3.09 -14.12
N SER A 38 13.02 2.99 -13.44
CA SER A 38 14.24 2.42 -14.02
C SER A 38 14.56 3.00 -15.41
N SER A 39 14.53 4.34 -15.54
CA SER A 39 14.78 5.10 -16.78
C SER A 39 13.77 4.88 -17.92
N LYS A 40 12.66 4.17 -17.65
CA LYS A 40 11.59 3.95 -18.63
C LYS A 40 10.35 4.74 -18.24
N ASN A 41 9.73 5.42 -19.22
CA ASN A 41 8.47 6.14 -18.96
C ASN A 41 7.38 5.16 -18.54
N ILE A 42 6.73 5.43 -17.38
CA ILE A 42 5.75 4.52 -16.79
C ILE A 42 4.47 4.40 -17.64
N ILE A 43 4.09 5.44 -18.36
CA ILE A 43 2.89 5.43 -19.22
C ILE A 43 3.10 4.50 -20.41
N SER A 44 4.28 4.57 -21.07
CA SER A 44 4.61 3.70 -22.19
C SER A 44 4.86 2.25 -21.81
N GLN A 45 5.18 1.97 -20.52
CA GLN A 45 5.50 0.63 -20.02
C GLN A 45 4.58 0.21 -18.86
N ARG A 46 3.34 0.66 -18.89
CA ARG A 46 2.35 0.53 -17.79
C ARG A 46 2.22 -0.90 -17.28
N GLN A 47 2.10 -1.88 -18.17
CA GLN A 47 1.95 -3.29 -17.80
C GLN A 47 3.19 -3.84 -17.04
N SER A 48 4.40 -3.49 -17.48
CA SER A 48 5.63 -3.88 -16.81
C SER A 48 5.79 -3.18 -15.47
N PHE A 49 5.45 -1.89 -15.41
CA PHE A 49 5.51 -1.10 -14.19
C PHE A 49 4.55 -1.64 -13.11
N HIS A 50 3.31 -1.99 -13.48
CA HIS A 50 2.31 -2.50 -12.53
C HIS A 50 2.70 -3.83 -11.89
N LYS A 51 3.60 -4.60 -12.47
CA LYS A 51 4.18 -5.81 -11.84
C LYS A 51 5.11 -5.49 -10.68
N ASN A 52 5.60 -4.25 -10.59
CA ASN A 52 6.57 -3.81 -9.58
C ASN A 52 5.95 -2.97 -8.45
N ILE A 53 4.62 -2.77 -8.47
CA ILE A 53 3.95 -1.93 -7.48
C ILE A 53 2.87 -2.69 -6.71
N ALA A 54 2.68 -2.30 -5.45
CA ALA A 54 1.50 -2.62 -4.65
C ALA A 54 0.88 -1.32 -4.14
N CYS A 55 -0.45 -1.25 -4.21
CA CYS A 55 -1.19 -0.07 -3.80
C CYS A 55 -2.11 -0.37 -2.62
N LEU A 56 -2.02 0.46 -1.58
CA LEU A 56 -3.01 0.59 -0.53
C LEU A 56 -3.78 1.88 -0.78
N SER A 57 -4.98 1.78 -1.31
CA SER A 57 -5.86 2.93 -1.54
C SER A 57 -6.89 3.05 -0.42
N HIS A 58 -7.62 4.18 -0.42
CA HIS A 58 -8.73 4.38 0.51
C HIS A 58 -9.79 3.27 0.39
N ASN A 59 -10.08 2.83 -0.83
CA ASN A 59 -10.90 1.64 -1.07
C ASN A 59 -9.98 0.40 -1.03
N PRO A 60 -10.21 -0.56 -0.10
CA PRO A 60 -9.37 -1.76 0.02
C PRO A 60 -9.31 -2.65 -1.23
N GLY A 61 -10.27 -2.53 -2.15
CA GLY A 61 -10.32 -3.34 -3.37
C GLY A 61 -10.70 -4.81 -3.15
N PHE A 62 -11.20 -5.16 -1.98
CA PHE A 62 -11.74 -6.48 -1.67
C PHE A 62 -13.19 -6.61 -2.16
N LYS A 63 -13.57 -7.81 -2.59
CA LYS A 63 -14.96 -8.15 -2.86
C LYS A 63 -15.69 -8.39 -1.54
N GLY A 64 -16.75 -7.63 -1.28
CA GLY A 64 -17.44 -7.63 0.01
C GLY A 64 -18.05 -8.96 0.41
N ASP A 65 -18.53 -9.74 -0.57
CA ASP A 65 -19.17 -11.04 -0.33
C ASP A 65 -18.17 -12.17 -0.09
N LEU A 66 -16.91 -11.97 -0.45
CA LEU A 66 -15.84 -12.94 -0.22
C LEU A 66 -15.17 -12.68 1.14
N THR A 67 -14.68 -13.72 1.77
CA THR A 67 -13.84 -13.67 2.96
C THR A 67 -12.46 -13.07 2.63
N ILE A 68 -11.65 -12.77 3.66
CA ILE A 68 -10.25 -12.35 3.46
C ILE A 68 -9.48 -13.42 2.68
N LEU A 69 -9.62 -14.68 3.06
CA LEU A 69 -8.92 -15.81 2.43
C LEU A 69 -9.31 -15.98 0.96
N GLU A 70 -10.61 -15.89 0.64
CA GLU A 70 -11.09 -16.01 -0.74
C GLU A 70 -10.62 -14.85 -1.60
N ASN A 71 -10.63 -13.61 -1.09
CA ASN A 71 -10.11 -12.46 -1.79
C ASN A 71 -8.61 -12.60 -2.10
N ILE A 72 -7.80 -13.02 -1.11
CA ILE A 72 -6.37 -13.24 -1.30
C ILE A 72 -6.11 -14.38 -2.29
N LYS A 73 -6.85 -15.48 -2.18
CA LYS A 73 -6.77 -16.60 -3.13
C LYS A 73 -7.14 -16.16 -4.55
N PHE A 74 -8.19 -15.36 -4.70
CA PHE A 74 -8.57 -14.80 -6.00
C PHE A 74 -7.44 -13.94 -6.58
N GLU A 75 -6.85 -13.02 -5.79
CA GLU A 75 -5.75 -12.16 -6.26
C GLU A 75 -4.49 -12.97 -6.58
N SER A 76 -4.18 -14.02 -5.82
CA SER A 76 -3.03 -14.91 -6.07
C SER A 76 -3.12 -15.68 -7.39
N SER A 77 -4.32 -15.82 -7.97
CA SER A 77 -4.50 -16.36 -9.31
C SER A 77 -4.16 -15.37 -10.42
N LEU A 78 -4.12 -14.07 -10.11
CA LEU A 78 -3.87 -12.99 -11.08
C LEU A 78 -2.43 -12.46 -11.02
N ARG A 79 -1.79 -12.58 -9.85
CA ARG A 79 -0.42 -12.11 -9.64
C ARG A 79 0.32 -12.98 -8.62
N LYS A 80 1.66 -12.99 -8.71
CA LYS A 80 2.49 -13.72 -7.74
C LYS A 80 2.33 -13.12 -6.35
N MET A 81 2.03 -13.96 -5.36
CA MET A 81 1.92 -13.63 -3.94
C MET A 81 2.65 -14.68 -3.09
N SER A 82 3.25 -14.25 -1.99
CA SER A 82 3.94 -15.10 -1.01
C SER A 82 2.94 -15.72 -0.05
N MET A 83 2.22 -16.75 -0.52
CA MET A 83 1.13 -17.38 0.25
C MET A 83 1.63 -18.07 1.52
N GLU A 84 2.91 -18.45 1.59
CA GLU A 84 3.57 -18.98 2.78
C GLU A 84 3.61 -18.00 3.95
N LYS A 85 3.50 -16.70 3.68
CA LYS A 85 3.46 -15.62 4.70
C LYS A 85 2.05 -15.29 5.19
N LEU A 86 1.01 -15.91 4.61
CA LEU A 86 -0.38 -15.51 4.85
C LEU A 86 -0.79 -15.71 6.31
N GLU A 87 -0.52 -16.89 6.87
CA GLU A 87 -0.93 -17.23 8.24
C GLU A 87 -0.24 -16.31 9.26
N ASP A 88 1.06 -16.11 9.15
CA ASP A 88 1.83 -15.21 10.02
C ASP A 88 1.35 -13.75 9.89
N SER A 89 1.04 -13.30 8.68
CA SER A 89 0.51 -11.97 8.43
C SER A 89 -0.87 -11.79 9.08
N LEU A 90 -1.77 -12.75 8.93
CA LEU A 90 -3.09 -12.72 9.57
C LEU A 90 -2.96 -12.68 11.10
N LYS A 91 -2.07 -13.49 11.67
CA LYS A 91 -1.80 -13.51 13.11
C LYS A 91 -1.22 -12.17 13.58
N ARG A 92 -0.22 -11.64 12.89
CA ARG A 92 0.42 -10.35 13.22
C ARG A 92 -0.59 -9.20 13.25
N PHE A 93 -1.53 -9.17 12.30
CA PHE A 93 -2.59 -8.16 12.22
C PHE A 93 -3.88 -8.51 12.96
N GLN A 94 -3.87 -9.57 13.81
CA GLN A 94 -5.02 -10.01 14.62
C GLN A 94 -6.28 -10.27 13.77
N LEU A 95 -6.11 -10.92 12.62
CA LEU A 95 -7.18 -11.22 11.67
C LEU A 95 -7.50 -12.72 11.53
N THR A 96 -6.83 -13.58 12.28
CA THR A 96 -6.98 -15.04 12.16
C THR A 96 -8.44 -15.47 12.32
N GLU A 97 -9.13 -14.99 13.37
CA GLU A 97 -10.52 -15.32 13.67
C GLU A 97 -11.51 -14.71 12.65
N PHE A 98 -11.11 -13.58 12.02
CA PHE A 98 -11.92 -12.86 11.04
C PHE A 98 -11.69 -13.32 9.60
N SER A 99 -10.70 -14.17 9.37
CA SER A 99 -10.23 -14.56 8.03
C SER A 99 -11.28 -15.26 7.16
N LYS A 100 -12.28 -15.91 7.81
CA LYS A 100 -13.39 -16.64 7.17
C LYS A 100 -14.72 -15.87 7.20
N ILE A 101 -14.74 -14.64 7.68
CA ILE A 101 -15.93 -13.77 7.69
C ILE A 101 -15.96 -12.98 6.38
N PRO A 102 -17.15 -12.87 5.70
CA PRO A 102 -17.26 -12.01 4.51
C PRO A 102 -16.82 -10.58 4.80
N PHE A 103 -16.01 -10.03 3.88
CA PHE A 103 -15.29 -8.77 4.08
C PHE A 103 -16.20 -7.60 4.45
N ARG A 104 -17.44 -7.55 3.93
CA ARG A 104 -18.42 -6.50 4.23
C ARG A 104 -18.86 -6.45 5.70
N PHE A 105 -18.70 -7.53 6.46
CA PHE A 105 -19.06 -7.58 7.88
C PHE A 105 -17.90 -7.21 8.81
N LEU A 106 -16.71 -6.97 8.27
CA LEU A 106 -15.56 -6.54 9.04
C LEU A 106 -15.68 -5.05 9.38
N SER A 107 -15.18 -4.66 10.56
CA SER A 107 -15.04 -3.24 10.90
C SER A 107 -14.07 -2.55 9.94
N VAL A 108 -14.16 -1.20 9.83
CA VAL A 108 -13.28 -0.41 8.96
C VAL A 108 -11.79 -0.66 9.28
N GLY A 109 -11.45 -0.76 10.58
CA GLY A 109 -10.08 -1.08 11.00
C GLY A 109 -9.64 -2.49 10.59
N GLN A 110 -10.53 -3.50 10.70
CA GLN A 110 -10.24 -4.86 10.24
C GLN A 110 -10.09 -4.92 8.70
N GLN A 111 -10.93 -4.20 7.98
CA GLN A 111 -10.81 -4.08 6.52
C GLN A 111 -9.48 -3.43 6.12
N LYS A 112 -9.05 -2.38 6.82
CA LYS A 112 -7.76 -1.73 6.61
C LYS A 112 -6.60 -2.69 6.88
N ARG A 113 -6.63 -3.39 8.02
CA ARG A 113 -5.62 -4.40 8.37
C ARG A 113 -5.57 -5.53 7.32
N ALA A 114 -6.71 -6.00 6.79
CA ALA A 114 -6.74 -7.01 5.73
C ALA A 114 -6.09 -6.51 4.43
N ALA A 115 -6.34 -5.25 4.04
CA ALA A 115 -5.69 -4.64 2.88
C ALA A 115 -4.16 -4.54 3.06
N ILE A 116 -3.69 -4.28 4.27
CA ILE A 116 -2.26 -4.25 4.59
C ILE A 116 -1.68 -5.67 4.55
N VAL A 117 -2.37 -6.68 5.11
CA VAL A 117 -1.95 -8.09 4.99
C VAL A 117 -1.79 -8.46 3.53
N ARG A 118 -2.79 -8.16 2.67
CA ARG A 118 -2.68 -8.40 1.22
C ARG A 118 -1.41 -7.78 0.64
N MET A 119 -1.10 -6.54 0.99
CA MET A 119 0.08 -5.83 0.51
C MET A 119 1.39 -6.52 0.92
N CYS A 120 1.47 -7.05 2.15
CA CYS A 120 2.63 -7.80 2.65
C CYS A 120 2.92 -9.09 1.87
N LEU A 121 1.90 -9.67 1.23
CA LEU A 121 2.03 -10.89 0.45
C LEU A 121 2.55 -10.63 -0.97
N ILE A 122 2.58 -9.38 -1.42
CA ILE A 122 3.01 -9.00 -2.76
C ILE A 122 4.49 -8.63 -2.71
N ASP A 123 5.32 -9.44 -3.38
CA ASP A 123 6.77 -9.19 -3.47
C ASP A 123 7.06 -8.19 -4.61
N VAL A 124 7.12 -6.91 -4.27
CA VAL A 124 7.33 -5.80 -5.20
C VAL A 124 8.27 -4.74 -4.63
N LYS A 125 8.84 -3.94 -5.53
CA LYS A 125 9.82 -2.89 -5.16
C LYS A 125 9.17 -1.61 -4.65
N LEU A 126 7.98 -1.24 -5.15
CA LEU A 126 7.33 0.04 -4.83
C LEU A 126 6.01 -0.18 -4.12
N TRP A 127 5.88 0.41 -2.95
CA TRP A 127 4.63 0.54 -2.22
C TRP A 127 4.07 1.96 -2.37
N LEU A 128 2.81 2.05 -2.80
CA LEU A 128 2.04 3.29 -2.86
C LEU A 128 0.93 3.21 -1.82
N MET A 129 0.95 4.07 -0.81
CA MET A 129 0.05 3.98 0.34
C MET A 129 -0.71 5.29 0.54
N ASP A 130 -2.04 5.22 0.45
CA ASP A 130 -2.93 6.35 0.72
C ASP A 130 -3.51 6.22 2.13
N GLU A 131 -3.15 7.16 3.01
CA GLU A 131 -3.57 7.22 4.41
C GLU A 131 -3.45 5.87 5.15
N PRO A 132 -2.26 5.23 5.18
CA PRO A 132 -2.12 3.87 5.70
C PRO A 132 -2.39 3.75 7.21
N LEU A 133 -2.25 4.83 7.96
CA LEU A 133 -2.44 4.85 9.42
C LEU A 133 -3.89 5.17 9.83
N SER A 134 -4.73 5.63 8.90
CA SER A 134 -6.13 5.97 9.19
C SER A 134 -6.94 4.74 9.61
N ASN A 135 -7.87 4.94 10.54
CA ASN A 135 -8.77 3.92 11.07
C ASN A 135 -8.07 2.74 11.77
N LEU A 136 -6.82 2.94 12.23
CA LEU A 136 -6.08 1.99 13.03
C LEU A 136 -5.86 2.53 14.45
N ASP A 137 -5.88 1.64 15.41
CA ASP A 137 -5.42 1.90 16.76
C ASP A 137 -3.89 2.06 16.82
N THR A 138 -3.36 2.51 17.94
CA THR A 138 -1.92 2.76 18.11
C THR A 138 -1.07 1.51 17.82
N THR A 139 -1.53 0.34 18.22
CA THR A 139 -0.85 -0.93 17.92
C THR A 139 -0.82 -1.20 16.41
N GLY A 140 -1.95 -1.03 15.73
CA GLY A 140 -2.05 -1.19 14.29
C GLY A 140 -1.17 -0.18 13.54
N GLN A 141 -1.12 1.08 13.99
CA GLN A 141 -0.26 2.11 13.40
C GLN A 141 1.22 1.74 13.54
N SER A 142 1.65 1.29 14.74
CA SER A 142 3.03 0.83 14.97
C SER A 142 3.40 -0.33 14.05
N LEU A 143 2.52 -1.31 13.87
CA LEU A 143 2.75 -2.43 12.95
C LEU A 143 2.94 -1.96 11.50
N VAL A 144 2.19 -0.96 11.05
CA VAL A 144 2.33 -0.40 9.69
C VAL A 144 3.65 0.34 9.54
N ILE A 145 4.05 1.13 10.53
CA ILE A 145 5.34 1.84 10.54
C ILE A 145 6.49 0.82 10.49
N ASP A 146 6.44 -0.25 11.27
CA ASP A 146 7.44 -1.33 11.24
C ASP A 146 7.52 -2.01 9.87
N LEU A 147 6.37 -2.21 9.21
CA LEU A 147 6.35 -2.78 7.86
C LEU A 147 7.01 -1.87 6.83
N ILE A 148 6.70 -0.57 6.87
CA ILE A 148 7.30 0.42 5.98
C ILE A 148 8.82 0.45 6.20
N ASN A 149 9.26 0.49 7.46
CA ASN A 149 10.67 0.43 7.84
C ASN A 149 11.36 -0.82 7.28
N ASN A 150 10.75 -1.98 7.47
CA ASN A 150 11.33 -3.23 6.99
C ASN A 150 11.39 -3.26 5.46
N HIS A 151 10.38 -2.73 4.78
CA HIS A 151 10.36 -2.66 3.32
C HIS A 151 11.49 -1.76 2.79
N THR A 152 11.64 -0.55 3.33
CA THR A 152 12.69 0.40 2.91
C THR A 152 14.09 -0.10 3.26
N LYS A 153 14.31 -0.68 4.44
CA LYS A 153 15.59 -1.32 4.82
C LYS A 153 16.00 -2.45 3.88
N ASN A 154 15.04 -3.15 3.27
CA ASN A 154 15.29 -4.18 2.26
C ASN A 154 15.30 -3.62 0.83
N SER A 155 15.69 -2.36 0.66
CA SER A 155 15.78 -1.68 -0.63
C SER A 155 14.46 -1.54 -1.38
N GLY A 156 13.33 -1.65 -0.69
CA GLY A 156 12.03 -1.24 -1.20
C GLY A 156 11.91 0.28 -1.24
N LEU A 157 11.01 0.78 -2.05
CA LEU A 157 10.65 2.19 -2.14
C LEU A 157 9.21 2.35 -1.65
N CYS A 158 8.96 3.31 -0.77
CA CYS A 158 7.61 3.63 -0.32
C CYS A 158 7.25 5.07 -0.67
N VAL A 159 6.10 5.27 -1.28
CA VAL A 159 5.47 6.58 -1.45
C VAL A 159 4.19 6.58 -0.62
N LEU A 160 4.11 7.49 0.31
CA LEU A 160 3.06 7.54 1.31
C LEU A 160 2.38 8.90 1.29
N ALA A 161 1.06 8.92 1.09
CA ALA A 161 0.25 10.10 1.29
C ALA A 161 -0.38 10.05 2.69
N SER A 162 -0.16 11.06 3.51
CA SER A 162 -0.72 11.15 4.85
C SER A 162 -0.86 12.58 5.32
N HIS A 163 -1.87 12.80 6.16
CA HIS A 163 -1.99 14.00 6.99
C HIS A 163 -1.49 13.74 8.43
N HIS A 164 -1.18 12.49 8.78
CA HIS A 164 -0.59 12.13 10.07
C HIS A 164 0.91 12.43 10.08
N ASP A 165 1.41 12.83 11.25
CA ASP A 165 2.83 12.97 11.47
C ASP A 165 3.50 11.59 11.48
N ILE A 166 4.53 11.46 10.65
CA ILE A 166 5.40 10.30 10.58
C ILE A 166 6.77 10.73 11.09
N SER A 167 7.43 9.85 11.84
CA SER A 167 8.74 10.11 12.41
C SER A 167 9.73 10.60 11.32
N HIS A 168 10.35 11.75 11.56
CA HIS A 168 11.26 12.41 10.61
C HIS A 168 12.39 11.48 10.16
N ASP A 169 12.86 10.59 11.06
CA ASP A 169 13.97 9.68 10.80
C ASP A 169 13.69 8.65 9.70
N LEU A 170 12.40 8.44 9.37
CA LEU A 170 11.96 7.51 8.33
C LEU A 170 11.82 8.16 6.96
N ILE A 171 11.70 9.48 6.90
CA ILE A 171 11.34 10.21 5.69
C ILE A 171 12.62 10.61 4.96
N SER A 172 12.85 10.05 3.78
CA SER A 172 13.97 10.42 2.91
C SER A 172 13.67 11.71 2.12
N ASN A 173 12.43 11.89 1.70
CA ASN A 173 11.98 13.03 0.90
C ASN A 173 10.54 13.41 1.26
N ARG A 174 10.19 14.70 1.08
CA ARG A 174 8.86 15.24 1.35
C ARG A 174 8.35 16.11 0.19
N ILE A 175 7.08 15.98 -0.12
CA ILE A 175 6.31 16.87 -1.01
C ILE A 175 5.16 17.44 -0.20
N ASN A 176 5.03 18.75 -0.17
CA ASN A 176 3.89 19.44 0.43
C ASN A 176 2.99 19.96 -0.68
N LEU A 177 1.69 19.63 -0.60
CA LEU A 177 0.64 20.04 -1.54
C LEU A 177 -0.30 21.07 -0.89
#